data_bd8affd02fb2671938dfc06dc6f5fba2
#
_entry.id   bd8affd02fb2671938dfc06dc6f5fba2
#
_cell.length_a   1.000
_cell.length_b   1.000
_cell.length_c   1.000
_cell.angle_alpha   90.00
_cell.angle_beta   90.00
_cell.angle_gamma   90.00
#
_symmetry.space_group_name_H-M   'P 1'
#
loop_
_entity.id
_entity.type
_entity.pdbx_description
1 polymer ?
#
loop_
_entity_poly.entity_id
_entity_poly.type
_entity_poly.pdbx_seq_one_letter_code
_entity_poly.pdbx_strand_id
1 'polypeptide(L)'
;MDSKKQLVEKVMRLVVGISGATGAIYGIRLLEMLKVEGVQTDLIISDWARVTIQQETSYSVPQVEALATQVYSNKNLAAAISSGSFRTDGMVIAPCSMKSLAAIRAGFAADLLSRAADVILKERRKLVMLPREAPLNDIHLENMLTLSRMGAVMIPPVTAFYNQPKTLAEVIDHLLYRVLDQFGIEASAATRWTGLRTERQHAFGQDARYHERGVDESVQRPS
;
A
#
# COMPACT_ATOMS: atom_id res chain seq x y z
N MET A 1 -28.60 -31.09 -26.68
CA MET A 1 -27.13 -30.86 -26.67
C MET A 1 -26.87 -29.69 -25.75
N ASP A 2 -26.62 -30.01 -24.50
CA ASP A 2 -26.52 -29.04 -23.43
C ASP A 2 -25.06 -28.59 -23.31
N SER A 3 -24.77 -27.39 -23.81
CA SER A 3 -23.42 -26.81 -23.80
C SER A 3 -23.19 -26.17 -22.44
N LYS A 4 -22.76 -26.95 -21.45
CA LYS A 4 -22.20 -26.43 -20.20
C LYS A 4 -20.92 -25.66 -20.55
N LYS A 5 -21.02 -24.34 -20.77
CA LYS A 5 -19.88 -23.43 -20.64
C LYS A 5 -19.39 -23.53 -19.19
N GLN A 6 -18.36 -24.31 -18.94
CA GLN A 6 -17.55 -24.16 -17.73
C GLN A 6 -17.08 -22.72 -17.69
N LEU A 7 -17.62 -21.94 -16.77
CA LEU A 7 -17.04 -20.66 -16.37
C LEU A 7 -15.66 -21.00 -15.80
N VAL A 8 -14.63 -20.85 -16.61
CA VAL A 8 -13.26 -20.82 -16.11
C VAL A 8 -13.19 -19.58 -15.23
N GLU A 9 -13.17 -19.77 -13.90
CA GLU A 9 -12.94 -18.65 -12.98
C GLU A 9 -11.67 -17.91 -13.42
N LYS A 10 -11.83 -16.64 -13.76
CA LYS A 10 -10.72 -15.80 -14.19
C LYS A 10 -9.82 -15.58 -12.99
N VAL A 11 -8.67 -16.22 -12.95
CA VAL A 11 -7.66 -15.99 -11.91
C VAL A 11 -7.18 -14.54 -12.00
N MET A 12 -7.31 -13.79 -10.90
CA MET A 12 -6.84 -12.42 -10.79
C MET A 12 -5.31 -12.35 -10.95
N ARG A 13 -4.82 -11.32 -11.66
CA ARG A 13 -3.40 -11.08 -11.87
C ARG A 13 -3.03 -9.63 -11.56
N LEU A 14 -2.10 -9.41 -10.66
CA LEU A 14 -1.64 -8.08 -10.26
C LEU A 14 -0.14 -7.91 -10.50
N VAL A 15 0.26 -6.73 -10.97
CA VAL A 15 1.66 -6.31 -10.94
C VAL A 15 1.97 -5.78 -9.55
N VAL A 16 3.08 -6.24 -8.95
CA VAL A 16 3.57 -5.74 -7.66
C VAL A 16 4.94 -5.12 -7.87
N GLY A 17 5.06 -3.83 -7.57
CA GLY A 17 6.31 -3.09 -7.60
C GLY A 17 6.82 -2.81 -6.19
N ILE A 18 8.10 -3.13 -5.91
CA ILE A 18 8.77 -2.72 -4.67
C ILE A 18 9.83 -1.70 -5.06
N SER A 19 9.67 -0.44 -4.65
CA SER A 19 10.63 0.62 -4.95
C SER A 19 11.51 0.95 -3.74
N GLY A 20 12.57 1.72 -3.94
CA GLY A 20 13.61 1.98 -2.96
C GLY A 20 13.24 3.04 -1.91
N ALA A 21 12.12 2.87 -1.23
CA ALA A 21 11.78 3.59 -0.02
C ALA A 21 11.82 2.63 1.18
N THR A 22 11.99 3.15 2.40
CA THR A 22 11.89 2.31 3.61
C THR A 22 10.48 1.71 3.73
N GLY A 23 10.36 0.56 4.36
CA GLY A 23 9.11 -0.20 4.44
C GLY A 23 8.99 -1.28 3.37
N ALA A 24 10.10 -1.89 2.92
CA ALA A 24 10.10 -3.04 2.02
C ALA A 24 9.17 -4.16 2.51
N ILE A 25 8.96 -4.25 3.82
CA ILE A 25 8.05 -5.22 4.46
C ILE A 25 6.61 -5.12 3.94
N TYR A 26 6.12 -3.92 3.54
CA TYR A 26 4.77 -3.78 2.97
C TYR A 26 4.62 -4.57 1.67
N GLY A 27 5.62 -4.50 0.78
CA GLY A 27 5.60 -5.25 -0.48
C GLY A 27 5.73 -6.76 -0.26
N ILE A 28 6.59 -7.17 0.68
CA ILE A 28 6.79 -8.58 1.04
C ILE A 28 5.49 -9.16 1.60
N ARG A 29 4.92 -8.50 2.61
CA ARG A 29 3.71 -8.96 3.27
C ARG A 29 2.50 -8.97 2.32
N LEU A 30 2.42 -8.00 1.40
CA LEU A 30 1.42 -7.98 0.33
C LEU A 30 1.54 -9.23 -0.56
N LEU A 31 2.76 -9.60 -0.99
CA LEU A 31 2.98 -10.80 -1.80
C LEU A 31 2.55 -12.07 -1.07
N GLU A 32 2.83 -12.18 0.23
CA GLU A 32 2.38 -13.30 1.06
C GLU A 32 0.85 -13.40 1.08
N MET A 33 0.16 -12.28 1.31
CA MET A 33 -1.30 -12.22 1.33
C MET A 33 -1.90 -12.58 -0.04
N LEU A 34 -1.39 -11.99 -1.12
CA LEU A 34 -1.85 -12.29 -2.48
C LEU A 34 -1.65 -13.76 -2.86
N LYS A 35 -0.55 -14.37 -2.40
CA LYS A 35 -0.29 -15.80 -2.61
C LYS A 35 -1.31 -16.68 -1.87
N VAL A 36 -1.69 -16.34 -0.64
CA VAL A 36 -2.72 -17.04 0.15
C VAL A 36 -4.08 -16.94 -0.55
N GLU A 37 -4.41 -15.78 -1.11
CA GLU A 37 -5.68 -15.53 -1.83
C GLU A 37 -5.66 -16.05 -3.28
N GLY A 38 -4.63 -16.78 -3.71
CA GLY A 38 -4.55 -17.39 -5.03
C GLY A 38 -4.38 -16.39 -6.19
N VAL A 39 -3.96 -15.17 -5.91
CA VAL A 39 -3.73 -14.12 -6.91
C VAL A 39 -2.39 -14.35 -7.60
N GLN A 40 -2.37 -14.34 -8.94
CA GLN A 40 -1.13 -14.35 -9.70
C GLN A 40 -0.43 -12.99 -9.59
N THR A 41 0.88 -13.00 -9.36
CA THR A 41 1.66 -11.78 -9.17
C THR A 41 2.83 -11.69 -10.13
N ASP A 42 2.97 -10.53 -10.78
CA ASP A 42 4.10 -10.14 -11.63
C ASP A 42 4.96 -9.13 -10.85
N LEU A 43 6.10 -9.58 -10.32
CA LEU A 43 6.93 -8.81 -9.38
C LEU A 43 8.03 -8.03 -10.09
N ILE A 44 8.18 -6.77 -9.71
CA ILE A 44 9.31 -5.90 -10.07
C ILE A 44 9.94 -5.36 -8.78
N ILE A 45 11.24 -5.59 -8.59
CA ILE A 45 12.02 -5.03 -7.47
C ILE A 45 13.05 -4.06 -8.06
N SER A 46 13.00 -2.79 -7.65
CA SER A 46 14.02 -1.81 -8.08
C SER A 46 15.38 -2.11 -7.45
N ASP A 47 16.47 -1.60 -8.03
CA ASP A 47 17.84 -1.84 -7.53
C ASP A 47 17.98 -1.39 -6.05
N TRP A 48 17.44 -0.21 -5.68
CA TRP A 48 17.44 0.27 -4.30
C TRP A 48 16.49 -0.53 -3.38
N ALA A 49 15.39 -1.07 -3.90
CA ALA A 49 14.52 -1.93 -3.09
C ALA A 49 15.22 -3.24 -2.69
N ARG A 50 16.12 -3.76 -3.53
CA ARG A 50 16.96 -4.92 -3.16
C ARG A 50 17.84 -4.61 -1.95
N VAL A 51 18.35 -3.38 -1.86
CA VAL A 51 19.13 -2.91 -0.71
C VAL A 51 18.25 -2.77 0.53
N THR A 52 17.08 -2.12 0.42
CA THR A 52 16.18 -1.93 1.56
C THR A 52 15.63 -3.25 2.09
N ILE A 53 15.32 -4.22 1.24
CA ILE A 53 14.93 -5.58 1.68
C ILE A 53 16.00 -6.19 2.60
N GLN A 54 17.26 -6.14 2.20
CA GLN A 54 18.37 -6.73 2.96
C GLN A 54 18.68 -5.96 4.26
N GLN A 55 18.45 -4.65 4.29
CA GLN A 55 18.76 -3.81 5.45
C GLN A 55 17.64 -3.79 6.49
N GLU A 56 16.38 -3.86 6.05
CA GLU A 56 15.21 -3.62 6.90
C GLU A 56 14.50 -4.90 7.34
N THR A 57 14.78 -6.04 6.67
CA THR A 57 14.03 -7.27 6.90
C THR A 57 14.97 -8.48 7.05
N SER A 58 14.45 -9.58 7.57
CA SER A 58 15.13 -10.86 7.60
C SER A 58 15.08 -11.64 6.27
N TYR A 59 14.39 -11.11 5.25
CA TYR A 59 14.26 -11.75 3.95
C TYR A 59 15.48 -11.49 3.08
N SER A 60 15.96 -12.52 2.40
CA SER A 60 16.82 -12.35 1.23
C SER A 60 15.99 -12.03 -0.01
N VAL A 61 16.59 -11.34 -0.99
CA VAL A 61 15.89 -11.01 -2.24
C VAL A 61 15.34 -12.26 -2.95
N PRO A 62 16.06 -13.38 -3.06
CA PRO A 62 15.50 -14.61 -3.63
C PRO A 62 14.28 -15.17 -2.88
N GLN A 63 14.23 -15.03 -1.55
CA GLN A 63 13.04 -15.42 -0.78
C GLN A 63 11.82 -14.57 -1.12
N VAL A 64 12.01 -13.26 -1.31
CA VAL A 64 10.92 -12.36 -1.75
C VAL A 64 10.48 -12.71 -3.18
N GLU A 65 11.43 -12.95 -4.08
CA GLU A 65 11.15 -13.35 -5.47
C GLU A 65 10.34 -14.66 -5.54
N ALA A 66 10.60 -15.61 -4.64
CA ALA A 66 9.87 -16.89 -4.54
C ALA A 66 8.41 -16.77 -4.06
N LEU A 67 7.99 -15.61 -3.55
CA LEU A 67 6.59 -15.34 -3.21
C LEU A 67 5.74 -15.05 -4.44
N ALA A 68 6.36 -14.55 -5.53
CA ALA A 68 5.66 -14.13 -6.73
C ALA A 68 5.48 -15.27 -7.75
N THR A 69 4.46 -15.15 -8.60
CA THR A 69 4.23 -16.09 -9.71
C THR A 69 5.27 -15.89 -10.82
N GLN A 70 5.61 -14.64 -11.12
CA GLN A 70 6.61 -14.27 -12.12
C GLN A 70 7.43 -13.08 -11.64
N VAL A 71 8.74 -13.09 -11.91
CA VAL A 71 9.65 -11.99 -11.56
C VAL A 71 10.24 -11.38 -12.83
N TYR A 72 10.29 -10.07 -12.86
CA TYR A 72 10.89 -9.32 -13.97
C TYR A 72 12.03 -8.42 -13.48
N SER A 73 13.11 -8.37 -14.24
CA SER A 73 14.16 -7.38 -14.01
C SER A 73 13.62 -5.97 -14.28
N ASN A 74 13.87 -5.04 -13.35
CA ASN A 74 13.47 -3.64 -13.53
C ASN A 74 14.10 -2.94 -14.75
N LYS A 75 15.15 -3.54 -15.34
CA LYS A 75 15.81 -3.06 -16.55
C LYS A 75 15.20 -3.61 -17.86
N ASN A 76 14.30 -4.60 -17.75
CA ASN A 76 13.73 -5.28 -18.91
C ASN A 76 12.48 -4.58 -19.46
N LEU A 77 12.65 -3.55 -20.27
CA LEU A 77 11.53 -2.86 -20.92
C LEU A 77 10.83 -3.68 -22.02
N ALA A 78 11.37 -4.85 -22.39
CA ALA A 78 10.72 -5.80 -23.30
C ALA A 78 9.82 -6.83 -22.60
N ALA A 79 9.66 -6.74 -21.27
CA ALA A 79 8.80 -7.63 -20.50
C ALA A 79 7.32 -7.52 -20.92
N ALA A 80 6.56 -8.60 -20.76
CA ALA A 80 5.14 -8.64 -21.15
C ALA A 80 4.30 -7.52 -20.52
N ILE A 81 4.55 -7.21 -19.25
CA ILE A 81 3.86 -6.15 -18.47
C ILE A 81 4.18 -4.71 -18.94
N SER A 82 5.13 -4.53 -19.86
CA SER A 82 5.40 -3.24 -20.51
C SER A 82 4.42 -2.91 -21.64
N SER A 83 3.54 -3.86 -21.99
CA SER A 83 2.53 -3.74 -23.05
C SER A 83 1.11 -3.74 -22.50
N GLY A 84 0.26 -2.84 -23.00
CA GLY A 84 -1.17 -2.79 -22.66
C GLY A 84 -1.96 -4.01 -23.13
N SER A 85 -1.48 -4.74 -24.13
CA SER A 85 -2.10 -5.98 -24.61
C SER A 85 -1.96 -7.14 -23.63
N PHE A 86 -0.95 -7.12 -22.75
CA PHE A 86 -0.84 -8.07 -21.66
C PHE A 86 -1.85 -7.69 -20.56
N ARG A 87 -2.77 -8.60 -20.27
CA ARG A 87 -3.88 -8.31 -19.37
C ARG A 87 -3.51 -8.56 -17.91
N THR A 88 -3.63 -7.52 -17.10
CA THR A 88 -3.57 -7.57 -15.64
C THR A 88 -4.77 -6.85 -15.07
N ASP A 89 -5.17 -7.16 -13.85
CA ASP A 89 -6.30 -6.53 -13.18
C ASP A 89 -5.91 -5.22 -12.48
N GLY A 90 -4.61 -4.94 -12.38
CA GLY A 90 -4.07 -3.70 -11.85
C GLY A 90 -2.63 -3.84 -11.37
N MET A 91 -2.18 -2.81 -10.61
CA MET A 91 -0.83 -2.76 -10.06
C MET A 91 -0.83 -2.14 -8.67
N VAL A 92 0.03 -2.66 -7.80
CA VAL A 92 0.36 -2.07 -6.49
C VAL A 92 1.84 -1.72 -6.46
N ILE A 93 2.18 -0.54 -5.95
CA ILE A 93 3.58 -0.15 -5.67
C ILE A 93 3.71 0.05 -4.16
N ALA A 94 4.38 -0.89 -3.50
CA ALA A 94 4.50 -0.94 -2.04
C ALA A 94 5.93 -1.36 -1.60
N PRO A 95 6.68 -0.45 -0.97
CA PRO A 95 6.44 0.99 -0.86
C PRO A 95 6.69 1.72 -2.18
N CYS A 96 6.17 2.95 -2.31
CA CYS A 96 6.46 3.82 -3.44
C CYS A 96 7.37 4.98 -3.01
N SER A 97 8.58 5.04 -3.58
CA SER A 97 9.51 6.15 -3.34
C SER A 97 9.06 7.41 -4.09
N MET A 98 9.44 8.59 -3.58
CA MET A 98 9.13 9.86 -4.25
C MET A 98 9.77 9.95 -5.63
N LYS A 99 10.94 9.31 -5.86
CA LYS A 99 11.54 9.17 -7.19
C LYS A 99 10.60 8.44 -8.15
N SER A 100 10.09 7.27 -7.75
CA SER A 100 9.18 6.47 -8.59
C SER A 100 7.86 7.20 -8.82
N LEU A 101 7.31 7.81 -7.78
CA LEU A 101 6.08 8.61 -7.85
C LEU A 101 6.22 9.77 -8.84
N ALA A 102 7.32 10.53 -8.77
CA ALA A 102 7.61 11.64 -9.68
C ALA A 102 7.80 11.17 -11.14
N ALA A 103 8.51 10.05 -11.35
CA ALA A 103 8.71 9.48 -12.69
C ALA A 103 7.37 9.07 -13.33
N ILE A 104 6.51 8.38 -12.59
CA ILE A 104 5.17 7.95 -13.05
C ILE A 104 4.31 9.18 -13.38
N ARG A 105 4.30 10.20 -12.49
CA ARG A 105 3.55 11.44 -12.71
C ARG A 105 4.00 12.17 -13.99
N ALA A 106 5.30 12.17 -14.27
CA ALA A 106 5.86 12.83 -15.45
C ALA A 106 5.74 11.99 -16.72
N GLY A 107 5.26 10.73 -16.66
CA GLY A 107 5.29 9.79 -17.80
C GLY A 107 6.72 9.36 -18.17
N PHE A 108 7.68 9.51 -17.26
CA PHE A 108 9.08 9.15 -17.49
C PHE A 108 9.32 7.67 -17.19
N ALA A 109 9.11 6.84 -18.20
CA ALA A 109 9.18 5.39 -18.15
C ALA A 109 10.60 4.85 -18.41
N ALA A 110 11.58 5.26 -17.61
CA ALA A 110 12.99 4.88 -17.78
C ALA A 110 13.31 3.46 -17.31
N ASP A 111 12.44 2.85 -16.51
CA ASP A 111 12.57 1.49 -16.00
C ASP A 111 11.23 0.75 -16.09
N LEU A 112 11.25 -0.57 -15.86
CA LEU A 112 10.05 -1.40 -16.01
C LEU A 112 8.97 -1.06 -14.99
N LEU A 113 9.34 -0.67 -13.78
CA LEU A 113 8.38 -0.30 -12.72
C LEU A 113 7.56 0.92 -13.16
N SER A 114 8.22 1.99 -13.60
CA SER A 114 7.55 3.19 -14.08
C SER A 114 6.80 2.94 -15.40
N ARG A 115 7.35 2.11 -16.31
CA ARG A 115 6.66 1.74 -17.54
C ARG A 115 5.40 0.91 -17.29
N ALA A 116 5.44 -0.06 -16.39
CA ALA A 116 4.26 -0.86 -16.06
C ALA A 116 3.16 0.03 -15.46
N ALA A 117 3.51 0.96 -14.55
CA ALA A 117 2.55 1.91 -13.99
C ALA A 117 1.94 2.82 -15.07
N ASP A 118 2.74 3.32 -16.03
CA ASP A 118 2.25 4.08 -17.17
C ASP A 118 1.24 3.26 -18.00
N VAL A 119 1.54 1.98 -18.26
CA VAL A 119 0.61 1.07 -18.94
C VAL A 119 -0.69 0.91 -18.17
N ILE A 120 -0.64 0.71 -16.86
CA ILE A 120 -1.82 0.58 -16.00
C ILE A 120 -2.70 1.83 -16.10
N LEU A 121 -2.10 3.03 -16.03
CA LEU A 121 -2.82 4.30 -16.11
C LEU A 121 -3.46 4.52 -17.50
N LYS A 122 -2.71 4.30 -18.60
CA LYS A 122 -3.24 4.50 -19.95
C LYS A 122 -4.36 3.51 -20.32
N GLU A 123 -4.30 2.28 -19.78
CA GLU A 123 -5.33 1.26 -19.96
C GLU A 123 -6.51 1.42 -18.99
N ARG A 124 -6.52 2.48 -18.17
CA ARG A 124 -7.55 2.74 -17.15
C ARG A 124 -7.74 1.61 -16.17
N ARG A 125 -6.66 0.85 -15.88
CA ARG A 125 -6.64 -0.17 -14.84
C ARG A 125 -6.29 0.47 -13.49
N LYS A 126 -6.58 -0.24 -12.40
CA LYS A 126 -6.36 0.29 -11.05
C LYS A 126 -4.87 0.30 -10.71
N LEU A 127 -4.34 1.46 -10.34
CA LEU A 127 -3.01 1.64 -9.78
C LEU A 127 -3.15 2.06 -8.31
N VAL A 128 -2.62 1.25 -7.39
CA VAL A 128 -2.55 1.56 -5.96
C VAL A 128 -1.11 1.86 -5.60
N MET A 129 -0.87 2.97 -4.92
CA MET A 129 0.47 3.40 -4.55
C MET A 129 0.54 3.65 -3.05
N LEU A 130 1.60 3.16 -2.40
CA LEU A 130 1.91 3.41 -1.00
C LEU A 130 3.09 4.39 -0.91
N PRO A 131 2.87 5.71 -1.17
CA PRO A 131 3.92 6.70 -1.12
C PRO A 131 4.47 6.81 0.31
N ARG A 132 5.80 6.69 0.44
CA ARG A 132 6.45 6.71 1.75
C ARG A 132 7.54 7.80 1.78
N GLU A 133 7.23 8.87 2.48
CA GLU A 133 8.14 9.99 2.78
C GLU A 133 7.61 10.78 3.98
N ALA A 134 8.52 11.34 4.78
CA ALA A 134 8.20 12.28 5.85
C ALA A 134 9.45 13.16 6.17
N PRO A 135 9.30 14.49 6.27
CA PRO A 135 8.13 15.29 5.90
C PRO A 135 7.89 15.34 4.39
N LEU A 136 6.70 15.73 3.98
CA LEU A 136 6.38 15.97 2.57
C LEU A 136 6.67 17.42 2.19
N ASN A 137 7.15 17.65 0.97
CA ASN A 137 7.28 18.97 0.36
C ASN A 137 6.17 19.18 -0.71
N ASP A 138 6.07 20.40 -1.24
CA ASP A 138 5.04 20.77 -2.21
C ASP A 138 5.09 19.90 -3.47
N ILE A 139 6.28 19.56 -3.97
CA ILE A 139 6.46 18.71 -5.16
C ILE A 139 5.87 17.31 -4.90
N HIS A 140 6.09 16.75 -3.72
CA HIS A 140 5.53 15.45 -3.34
C HIS A 140 4.01 15.50 -3.33
N LEU A 141 3.43 16.54 -2.71
CA LEU A 141 1.98 16.74 -2.61
C LEU A 141 1.34 16.96 -3.99
N GLU A 142 1.93 17.80 -4.84
CA GLU A 142 1.45 18.03 -6.20
C GLU A 142 1.51 16.77 -7.07
N ASN A 143 2.58 15.98 -6.97
CA ASN A 143 2.70 14.72 -7.69
C ASN A 143 1.62 13.72 -7.25
N MET A 144 1.38 13.57 -5.94
CA MET A 144 0.31 12.71 -5.42
C MET A 144 -1.07 13.19 -5.86
N LEU A 145 -1.34 14.50 -5.80
CA LEU A 145 -2.60 15.08 -6.25
C LEU A 145 -2.84 14.82 -7.75
N THR A 146 -1.82 15.04 -8.57
CA THR A 146 -1.92 14.82 -10.02
C THR A 146 -2.22 13.36 -10.33
N LEU A 147 -1.49 12.42 -9.73
CA LEU A 147 -1.71 10.98 -9.93
C LEU A 147 -3.08 10.53 -9.42
N SER A 148 -3.55 11.08 -8.30
CA SER A 148 -4.91 10.83 -7.79
C SER A 148 -5.98 11.28 -8.79
N ARG A 149 -5.83 12.46 -9.40
CA ARG A 149 -6.71 12.95 -10.48
C ARG A 149 -6.66 12.09 -11.73
N MET A 150 -5.54 11.43 -12.01
CA MET A 150 -5.40 10.45 -13.09
C MET A 150 -6.03 9.09 -12.78
N GLY A 151 -6.53 8.90 -11.56
CA GLY A 151 -7.22 7.68 -11.11
C GLY A 151 -6.35 6.72 -10.29
N ALA A 152 -5.12 7.09 -9.93
CA ALA A 152 -4.33 6.30 -9.00
C ALA A 152 -4.87 6.45 -7.57
N VAL A 153 -4.86 5.35 -6.81
CA VAL A 153 -5.26 5.33 -5.40
C VAL A 153 -4.03 5.53 -4.53
N MET A 154 -4.01 6.60 -3.73
CA MET A 154 -2.93 6.89 -2.78
C MET A 154 -3.26 6.31 -1.41
N ILE A 155 -2.45 5.36 -0.95
CA ILE A 155 -2.55 4.78 0.39
C ILE A 155 -1.19 4.96 1.10
N PRO A 156 -0.89 6.17 1.61
CA PRO A 156 0.31 6.34 2.44
C PRO A 156 0.24 5.40 3.65
N PRO A 157 1.39 4.86 4.13
CA PRO A 157 1.40 3.97 5.29
C PRO A 157 1.15 4.75 6.59
N VAL A 158 -0.08 5.22 6.76
CA VAL A 158 -0.56 5.91 7.95
C VAL A 158 -1.21 4.92 8.89
N THR A 159 -0.78 4.93 10.16
CA THR A 159 -1.22 3.98 11.18
C THR A 159 -2.64 4.26 11.65
N ALA A 160 -3.48 3.23 11.70
CA ALA A 160 -4.80 3.27 12.34
C ALA A 160 -4.73 2.60 13.72
N PHE A 161 -5.37 3.22 14.73
CA PHE A 161 -5.36 2.74 16.11
C PHE A 161 -6.73 2.26 16.61
N TYR A 162 -7.80 2.50 15.87
CA TYR A 162 -9.16 2.12 16.28
C TYR A 162 -9.35 0.60 16.40
N ASN A 163 -8.55 -0.20 15.69
CA ASN A 163 -8.53 -1.65 15.78
C ASN A 163 -7.63 -2.18 16.91
N GLN A 164 -6.99 -1.28 17.69
CA GLN A 164 -6.13 -1.58 18.83
C GLN A 164 -5.02 -2.60 18.52
N PRO A 165 -4.16 -2.35 17.50
CA PRO A 165 -3.10 -3.26 17.13
C PRO A 165 -2.12 -3.44 18.29
N LYS A 166 -1.66 -4.68 18.51
CA LYS A 166 -0.71 -5.03 19.59
C LYS A 166 0.71 -5.22 19.06
N THR A 167 0.84 -5.45 17.77
CA THR A 167 2.11 -5.71 17.11
C THR A 167 2.27 -4.84 15.86
N LEU A 168 3.50 -4.62 15.43
CA LEU A 168 3.79 -3.94 14.17
C LEU A 168 3.23 -4.72 12.96
N ALA A 169 3.24 -6.04 13.03
CA ALA A 169 2.66 -6.88 11.98
C ALA A 169 1.16 -6.61 11.80
N GLU A 170 0.40 -6.48 12.90
CA GLU A 170 -1.03 -6.13 12.83
C GLU A 170 -1.28 -4.74 12.21
N VAL A 171 -0.38 -3.77 12.46
CA VAL A 171 -0.43 -2.44 11.82
C VAL A 171 -0.22 -2.55 10.33
N ILE A 172 0.79 -3.32 9.90
CA ILE A 172 1.09 -3.56 8.48
C ILE A 172 -0.07 -4.27 7.80
N ASP A 173 -0.55 -5.36 8.38
CA ASP A 173 -1.65 -6.15 7.84
C ASP A 173 -2.93 -5.33 7.67
N HIS A 174 -3.27 -4.51 8.67
CA HIS A 174 -4.44 -3.63 8.60
C HIS A 174 -4.39 -2.66 7.41
N LEU A 175 -3.22 -2.06 7.15
CA LEU A 175 -3.03 -1.20 5.99
C LEU A 175 -3.18 -1.99 4.68
N LEU A 176 -2.59 -3.19 4.62
CA LEU A 176 -2.61 -4.03 3.42
C LEU A 176 -4.01 -4.57 3.11
N TYR A 177 -4.86 -4.82 4.10
CA TYR A 177 -6.28 -5.12 3.85
C TYR A 177 -6.98 -3.98 3.09
N ARG A 178 -6.63 -2.70 3.37
CA ARG A 178 -7.15 -1.57 2.59
C ARG A 178 -6.66 -1.59 1.13
N VAL A 179 -5.46 -2.12 0.88
CA VAL A 179 -4.94 -2.34 -0.48
C VAL A 179 -5.72 -3.45 -1.17
N LEU A 180 -5.93 -4.59 -0.51
CA LEU A 180 -6.70 -5.72 -1.06
C LEU A 180 -8.15 -5.32 -1.38
N ASP A 181 -8.79 -4.53 -0.51
CA ASP A 181 -10.13 -3.97 -0.73
C ASP A 181 -10.24 -3.21 -2.06
N GLN A 182 -9.16 -2.53 -2.50
CA GLN A 182 -9.18 -1.82 -3.78
C GLN A 182 -9.38 -2.75 -4.97
N PHE A 183 -9.02 -4.01 -4.84
CA PHE A 183 -9.17 -5.02 -5.89
C PHE A 183 -10.35 -5.96 -5.66
N GLY A 184 -11.15 -5.74 -4.61
CA GLY A 184 -12.25 -6.63 -4.24
C GLY A 184 -11.79 -7.99 -3.70
N ILE A 185 -10.57 -8.06 -3.17
CA ILE A 185 -10.03 -9.25 -2.54
C ILE A 185 -10.45 -9.25 -1.07
N GLU A 186 -11.28 -10.22 -0.69
CA GLU A 186 -11.73 -10.38 0.69
C GLU A 186 -10.75 -11.23 1.48
N ALA A 187 -9.92 -10.58 2.31
CA ALA A 187 -9.05 -11.28 3.24
C ALA A 187 -9.85 -11.70 4.48
N SER A 188 -9.91 -13.00 4.74
CA SER A 188 -10.67 -13.57 5.87
C SER A 188 -10.21 -13.10 7.25
N ALA A 189 -8.94 -12.68 7.38
CA ALA A 189 -8.35 -12.16 8.61
C ALA A 189 -8.56 -10.64 8.83
N ALA A 190 -9.20 -9.93 7.87
CA ALA A 190 -9.37 -8.49 7.94
C ALA A 190 -10.34 -8.06 9.04
N THR A 191 -9.87 -7.31 10.03
CA THR A 191 -10.72 -6.67 11.04
C THR A 191 -11.32 -5.39 10.46
N ARG A 192 -12.64 -5.38 10.26
CA ARG A 192 -13.38 -4.23 9.70
C ARG A 192 -14.03 -3.41 10.81
N TRP A 193 -14.10 -2.10 10.60
CA TRP A 193 -14.84 -1.21 11.49
C TRP A 193 -16.35 -1.46 11.36
N THR A 194 -16.99 -1.84 12.45
CA THR A 194 -18.44 -2.12 12.53
C THR A 194 -19.22 -1.09 13.35
N GLY A 195 -18.60 0.05 13.66
CA GLY A 195 -19.15 1.08 14.54
C GLY A 195 -18.61 0.96 15.97
N LEU A 196 -18.98 1.91 16.82
CA LEU A 196 -18.66 1.87 18.24
C LEU A 196 -19.47 0.75 18.93
N ARG A 197 -18.80 -0.13 19.68
CA ARG A 197 -19.50 -1.10 20.52
C ARG A 197 -20.13 -0.36 21.70
N THR A 198 -21.44 -0.44 21.82
CA THR A 198 -22.26 0.27 22.83
C THR A 198 -21.85 -0.06 24.29
N GLU A 199 -21.20 -1.19 24.51
CA GLU A 199 -20.78 -1.62 25.87
C GLU A 199 -19.62 -0.83 26.48
N ARG A 200 -18.90 0.00 25.71
CA ARG A 200 -17.81 0.86 26.22
C ARG A 200 -18.24 2.29 26.55
N GLN A 201 -19.47 2.68 26.28
CA GLN A 201 -19.93 4.05 26.59
C GLN A 201 -20.01 4.32 28.11
N HIS A 202 -20.07 3.28 28.95
CA HIS A 202 -20.07 3.47 30.39
C HIS A 202 -18.71 3.62 31.07
N ALA A 203 -17.61 3.29 30.37
CA ALA A 203 -16.26 3.39 30.95
C ALA A 203 -15.64 4.79 30.82
N PHE A 204 -16.05 5.60 29.84
CA PHE A 204 -15.53 6.97 29.66
C PHE A 204 -16.21 8.03 30.53
N GLY A 205 -17.34 7.70 31.14
CA GLY A 205 -18.15 8.63 31.99
C GLY A 205 -17.74 8.72 33.46
N GLN A 206 -16.87 7.84 33.95
CA GLN A 206 -16.58 7.79 35.40
C GLN A 206 -15.17 8.28 35.80
N ASP A 207 -14.22 8.46 34.88
CA ASP A 207 -12.86 8.88 35.23
C ASP A 207 -12.46 10.31 34.76
N ALA A 208 -13.42 11.08 34.28
CA ALA A 208 -13.17 12.50 33.97
C ALA A 208 -13.39 13.38 35.21
N ARG A 209 -12.80 13.04 36.36
CA ARG A 209 -12.51 14.04 37.39
C ARG A 209 -11.18 14.70 37.07
N TYR A 210 -11.18 15.60 36.09
CA TYR A 210 -10.13 16.61 36.00
C TYR A 210 -10.23 17.45 37.26
N HIS A 211 -9.18 17.40 38.09
CA HIS A 211 -8.96 18.34 39.15
C HIS A 211 -8.99 19.76 38.59
N GLU A 212 -10.07 20.48 38.82
CA GLU A 212 -10.04 21.94 38.87
C GLU A 212 -9.06 22.36 39.98
N ARG A 213 -7.80 22.55 39.63
CA ARG A 213 -6.88 23.30 40.51
C ARG A 213 -7.29 24.75 40.40
N GLY A 214 -7.85 25.26 41.47
CA GLY A 214 -8.19 26.66 41.63
C GLY A 214 -7.03 27.55 41.25
N VAL A 215 -7.32 28.53 40.44
CA VAL A 215 -6.45 29.68 40.20
C VAL A 215 -6.53 30.51 41.44
N ASP A 216 -5.43 30.55 42.20
CA ASP A 216 -5.24 31.45 43.35
C ASP A 216 -5.09 32.88 42.81
N GLU A 217 -6.17 33.68 42.94
CA GLU A 217 -6.16 35.12 42.69
C GLU A 217 -5.52 35.88 43.89
N SER A 218 -4.20 35.87 43.98
CA SER A 218 -3.49 36.77 44.90
C SER A 218 -2.17 37.25 44.30
N VAL A 219 -2.22 38.12 43.28
CA VAL A 219 -1.10 38.97 42.94
C VAL A 219 -1.54 40.43 43.04
N GLN A 220 -1.26 41.02 44.19
CA GLN A 220 -1.33 42.47 44.44
C GLN A 220 -0.39 43.22 43.49
N ARG A 221 -0.89 44.30 42.89
CA ARG A 221 -0.08 45.27 42.13
C ARG A 221 0.67 46.16 43.09
N PRO A 222 1.97 46.39 42.90
CA PRO A 222 2.63 47.53 43.55
C PRO A 222 2.36 48.83 42.79
N SER A 223 2.28 49.88 43.56
CA SER A 223 2.12 51.30 43.26
C SER A 223 3.15 51.89 42.29
#